data_ef98b19ab1c2c08f43fb134c65bb0ad5
#
_entry.id   ef98b19ab1c2c08f43fb134c65bb0ad5
#
_cell.length_a   1.000
_cell.length_b   1.000
_cell.length_c   1.000
_cell.angle_alpha   90.00
_cell.angle_beta   90.00
_cell.angle_gamma   90.00
#
_symmetry.space_group_name_H-M   'P 1'
#
loop_
_entity.id
_entity.type
_entity.pdbx_description
1 polymer ?
#
loop_
_entity_poly.entity_id
_entity_poly.type
_entity_poly.pdbx_seq_one_letter_code
_entity_poly.pdbx_strand_id
1 'polypeptide(L)'
;MKTVIIKQGGGIGDILYSLKIAEIIHKTNNCNIIWPINSYILLDFQDYIKIPYIEWVEEKEYNWLNDYNYFIDGESTPSSLKVDKETAIFPLCEAANNPDGTFKGGPIMGKKYSTFKLSQNNWQDSIKITRNPEKENELFYNILKLNDKCKYIFAHKVYSTPSHGLLQSGFMPEDFLPGWEKNYEALVTGGCLEGYSVFDWIKVIENAADIHVVSTSLFYIMESLDKKLPEIKIYNRDHYTNLGQLYCMKPTLRQKWNFQEAMERHYHGNTELRKASHNNIIIERQQTKSFND
;
A
#
# COMPACT_ATOMS: atom_id res chain seq x y z
N MET A 1 -8.44 -17.79 -24.75
CA MET A 1 -8.17 -16.39 -24.36
C MET A 1 -6.68 -16.30 -24.07
N LYS A 2 -5.94 -15.45 -24.77
CA LYS A 2 -4.47 -15.35 -24.64
C LYS A 2 -4.02 -14.17 -23.80
N THR A 3 -4.85 -13.13 -23.71
CA THR A 3 -4.53 -11.88 -23.01
C THR A 3 -5.69 -11.45 -22.13
N VAL A 4 -5.40 -11.02 -20.91
CA VAL A 4 -6.33 -10.36 -20.03
C VAL A 4 -5.79 -8.98 -19.67
N ILE A 5 -6.63 -7.96 -19.76
CA ILE A 5 -6.31 -6.62 -19.31
C ILE A 5 -6.98 -6.42 -17.95
N ILE A 6 -6.21 -6.07 -16.93
CA ILE A 6 -6.74 -5.75 -15.60
C ILE A 6 -6.92 -4.22 -15.48
N LYS A 7 -8.16 -3.77 -15.35
CA LYS A 7 -8.48 -2.36 -15.08
C LYS A 7 -8.40 -2.09 -13.58
N GLN A 8 -7.22 -1.70 -13.10
CA GLN A 8 -6.94 -1.26 -11.74
C GLN A 8 -5.66 -0.42 -11.74
N GLY A 9 -5.76 0.86 -12.07
CA GLY A 9 -4.61 1.73 -12.30
C GLY A 9 -4.06 2.45 -11.07
N GLY A 10 -4.84 2.58 -10.01
CA GLY A 10 -4.52 3.41 -8.86
C GLY A 10 -3.95 2.63 -7.68
N GLY A 11 -3.23 3.31 -6.81
CA GLY A 11 -2.79 2.89 -5.48
C GLY A 11 -1.92 1.61 -5.40
N ILE A 12 -0.67 1.74 -4.97
CA ILE A 12 0.24 0.59 -4.80
C ILE A 12 -0.43 -0.54 -3.98
N GLY A 13 -1.10 -0.20 -2.88
CA GLY A 13 -1.76 -1.19 -2.02
C GLY A 13 -2.89 -1.94 -2.72
N ASP A 14 -3.68 -1.26 -3.55
CA ASP A 14 -4.75 -1.86 -4.34
C ASP A 14 -4.22 -2.88 -5.34
N ILE A 15 -3.11 -2.56 -6.00
CA ILE A 15 -2.48 -3.44 -6.98
C ILE A 15 -1.86 -4.64 -6.26
N LEU A 16 -1.05 -4.42 -5.21
CA LEU A 16 -0.42 -5.51 -4.45
C LEU A 16 -1.44 -6.52 -3.93
N TYR A 17 -2.54 -6.04 -3.34
CA TYR A 17 -3.60 -6.92 -2.87
C TYR A 17 -4.28 -7.71 -4.00
N SER A 18 -4.36 -7.12 -5.18
CA SER A 18 -5.02 -7.74 -6.34
C SER A 18 -4.12 -8.72 -7.11
N LEU A 19 -2.83 -8.84 -6.79
CA LEU A 19 -1.91 -9.77 -7.46
C LEU A 19 -2.39 -11.23 -7.38
N LYS A 20 -3.05 -11.62 -6.29
CA LYS A 20 -3.65 -12.95 -6.16
C LYS A 20 -4.76 -13.18 -7.17
N ILE A 21 -5.55 -12.17 -7.47
CA ILE A 21 -6.60 -12.24 -8.51
C ILE A 21 -5.95 -12.46 -9.88
N ALA A 22 -4.89 -11.69 -10.18
CA ALA A 22 -4.12 -11.86 -11.42
C ALA A 22 -3.53 -13.27 -11.54
N GLU A 23 -2.97 -13.81 -10.46
CA GLU A 23 -2.45 -15.18 -10.42
C GLU A 23 -3.53 -16.22 -10.73
N ILE A 24 -4.72 -16.07 -10.14
CA ILE A 24 -5.86 -16.98 -10.39
C ILE A 24 -6.31 -16.87 -11.85
N ILE A 25 -6.46 -15.65 -12.37
CA ILE A 25 -6.85 -15.41 -13.77
C ILE A 25 -5.83 -16.05 -14.72
N HIS A 26 -4.55 -15.81 -14.51
CA HIS A 26 -3.48 -16.41 -15.30
C HIS A 26 -3.55 -17.94 -15.31
N LYS A 27 -3.61 -18.57 -14.13
CA LYS A 27 -3.64 -20.03 -13.97
C LYS A 27 -4.89 -20.67 -14.57
N THR A 28 -6.05 -20.03 -14.39
CA THR A 28 -7.33 -20.58 -14.87
C THR A 28 -7.46 -20.48 -16.39
N ASN A 29 -6.95 -19.42 -16.99
CA ASN A 29 -7.15 -19.14 -18.41
C ASN A 29 -5.89 -19.40 -19.25
N ASN A 30 -4.77 -19.72 -18.63
CA ASN A 30 -3.45 -19.85 -19.29
C ASN A 30 -3.17 -18.63 -20.19
N CYS A 31 -3.25 -17.43 -19.65
CA CYS A 31 -3.18 -16.17 -20.38
C CYS A 31 -2.09 -15.25 -19.83
N ASN A 32 -1.60 -14.34 -20.66
CA ASN A 32 -0.80 -13.21 -20.21
C ASN A 32 -1.70 -12.09 -19.70
N ILE A 33 -1.17 -11.27 -18.81
CA ILE A 33 -1.87 -10.15 -18.22
C ILE A 33 -1.18 -8.86 -18.62
N ILE A 34 -1.93 -7.93 -19.19
CA ILE A 34 -1.53 -6.54 -19.34
C ILE A 34 -2.18 -5.77 -18.20
N TRP A 35 -1.37 -5.04 -17.44
CA TRP A 35 -1.87 -4.28 -16.30
C TRP A 35 -1.47 -2.81 -16.40
N PRO A 36 -2.38 -1.98 -16.92
CA PRO A 36 -2.19 -0.54 -16.96
C PRO A 36 -2.20 0.06 -15.56
N ILE A 37 -1.15 0.82 -15.24
CA ILE A 37 -0.99 1.49 -13.94
C ILE A 37 -0.51 2.94 -14.12
N ASN A 38 -0.70 3.75 -13.10
CA ASN A 38 -0.29 5.15 -13.13
C ASN A 38 1.22 5.31 -13.34
N SER A 39 1.62 6.26 -14.14
CA SER A 39 3.03 6.53 -14.50
C SER A 39 3.93 6.74 -13.29
N TYR A 40 3.42 7.36 -12.22
CA TYR A 40 4.21 7.66 -11.01
C TYR A 40 4.60 6.41 -10.19
N ILE A 41 3.96 5.25 -10.43
CA ILE A 41 4.30 3.98 -9.79
C ILE A 41 4.80 2.92 -10.77
N LEU A 42 4.78 3.20 -12.07
CA LEU A 42 5.11 2.23 -13.11
C LEU A 42 6.53 1.69 -12.97
N LEU A 43 7.50 2.58 -12.79
CA LEU A 43 8.90 2.20 -12.61
C LEU A 43 9.10 1.34 -11.36
N ASP A 44 8.42 1.67 -10.25
CA ASP A 44 8.46 0.87 -9.04
C ASP A 44 7.99 -0.57 -9.29
N PHE A 45 6.88 -0.74 -10.01
CA PHE A 45 6.37 -2.07 -10.31
C PHE A 45 7.27 -2.83 -11.30
N GLN A 46 7.80 -2.17 -12.32
CA GLN A 46 8.73 -2.78 -13.26
C GLN A 46 10.04 -3.23 -12.58
N ASP A 47 10.53 -2.47 -11.62
CA ASP A 47 11.77 -2.76 -10.91
C ASP A 47 11.61 -3.78 -9.79
N TYR A 48 10.53 -3.70 -9.01
CA TYR A 48 10.37 -4.46 -7.76
C TYR A 48 9.34 -5.59 -7.82
N ILE A 49 8.38 -5.56 -8.75
CA ILE A 49 7.33 -6.58 -8.87
C ILE A 49 7.45 -7.30 -10.21
N LYS A 50 8.41 -8.23 -10.29
CA LYS A 50 8.74 -8.97 -11.52
C LYS A 50 7.95 -10.28 -11.60
N ILE A 51 6.77 -10.24 -12.19
CA ILE A 51 5.90 -11.39 -12.37
C ILE A 51 5.87 -11.75 -13.86
N PRO A 52 6.36 -12.94 -14.28
CA PRO A 52 6.62 -13.26 -15.70
C PRO A 52 5.42 -13.17 -16.63
N TYR A 53 4.21 -13.32 -16.11
CA TYR A 53 2.97 -13.29 -16.89
C TYR A 53 2.24 -11.94 -16.81
N ILE A 54 2.83 -10.93 -16.12
CA ILE A 54 2.28 -9.56 -16.02
C ILE A 54 3.19 -8.60 -16.77
N GLU A 55 2.62 -7.86 -17.70
CA GLU A 55 3.22 -6.73 -18.36
C GLU A 55 2.66 -5.44 -17.73
N TRP A 56 3.52 -4.68 -17.05
CA TRP A 56 3.18 -3.38 -16.48
C TRP A 56 3.30 -2.31 -17.56
N VAL A 57 2.21 -1.60 -17.82
CA VAL A 57 2.14 -0.57 -18.87
C VAL A 57 1.55 0.72 -18.33
N GLU A 58 1.74 1.81 -19.04
CA GLU A 58 1.23 3.11 -18.61
C GLU A 58 -0.29 3.24 -18.84
N GLU A 59 -1.03 3.60 -17.77
CA GLU A 59 -2.50 3.68 -17.80
C GLU A 59 -3.03 4.63 -18.88
N LYS A 60 -2.32 5.73 -19.18
CA LYS A 60 -2.77 6.70 -20.19
C LYS A 60 -2.93 6.09 -21.60
N GLU A 61 -2.19 5.04 -21.92
CA GLU A 61 -2.28 4.34 -23.21
C GLU A 61 -3.54 3.45 -23.29
N TYR A 62 -4.18 3.23 -22.17
CA TYR A 62 -5.36 2.37 -22.01
C TYR A 62 -6.61 3.14 -21.56
N ASN A 63 -6.66 4.47 -21.79
CA ASN A 63 -7.82 5.30 -21.42
C ASN A 63 -9.13 4.82 -22.06
N TRP A 64 -9.06 4.16 -23.22
CA TRP A 64 -10.20 3.55 -23.90
C TRP A 64 -10.92 2.49 -23.06
N LEU A 65 -10.29 1.95 -22.00
CA LEU A 65 -10.93 1.05 -21.04
C LEU A 65 -12.11 1.74 -20.32
N ASN A 66 -12.15 3.06 -20.26
CA ASN A 66 -13.23 3.80 -19.64
C ASN A 66 -14.48 3.91 -20.52
N ASP A 67 -14.37 3.58 -21.80
CA ASP A 67 -15.49 3.64 -22.75
C ASP A 67 -16.43 2.42 -22.64
N TYR A 68 -16.03 1.40 -21.88
CA TYR A 68 -16.83 0.18 -21.71
C TYR A 68 -17.76 0.25 -20.51
N ASN A 69 -18.99 -0.22 -20.72
CA ASN A 69 -19.90 -0.53 -19.63
C ASN A 69 -19.64 -1.95 -19.10
N TYR A 70 -19.19 -2.04 -17.86
CA TYR A 70 -18.89 -3.31 -17.20
C TYR A 70 -20.08 -3.90 -16.43
N PHE A 71 -21.20 -3.18 -16.36
CA PHE A 71 -22.43 -3.62 -15.73
C PHE A 71 -23.41 -4.06 -16.82
N ILE A 72 -23.61 -5.38 -16.93
CA ILE A 72 -24.43 -5.97 -17.99
C ILE A 72 -25.87 -6.04 -17.51
N ASP A 73 -26.81 -5.52 -18.30
CA ASP A 73 -28.27 -5.70 -18.23
C ASP A 73 -28.89 -5.73 -16.82
N GLY A 74 -28.73 -4.62 -16.09
CA GLY A 74 -29.38 -4.46 -14.77
C GLY A 74 -28.69 -5.18 -13.62
N GLU A 75 -27.56 -5.84 -13.85
CA GLU A 75 -26.76 -6.39 -12.78
C GLU A 75 -26.05 -5.28 -12.00
N SER A 76 -26.07 -5.39 -10.67
CA SER A 76 -25.36 -4.46 -9.78
C SER A 76 -23.86 -4.79 -9.65
N THR A 77 -23.39 -5.85 -10.31
CA THR A 77 -22.02 -6.37 -10.19
C THR A 77 -21.31 -6.29 -11.53
N PRO A 78 -20.11 -5.71 -11.60
CA PRO A 78 -19.35 -5.65 -12.84
C PRO A 78 -18.90 -7.04 -13.27
N SER A 79 -18.94 -7.30 -14.57
CA SER A 79 -18.52 -8.55 -15.17
C SER A 79 -17.25 -8.37 -16.00
N SER A 80 -16.47 -9.45 -16.17
CA SER A 80 -15.40 -9.45 -17.16
C SER A 80 -15.99 -9.31 -18.56
N LEU A 81 -15.36 -8.51 -19.40
CA LEU A 81 -15.82 -8.20 -20.74
C LEU A 81 -14.87 -8.82 -21.78
N LYS A 82 -15.40 -9.58 -22.74
CA LYS A 82 -14.65 -10.03 -23.90
C LYS A 82 -14.61 -8.90 -24.93
N VAL A 83 -13.41 -8.46 -25.29
CA VAL A 83 -13.19 -7.46 -26.35
C VAL A 83 -13.19 -8.13 -27.71
N ASP A 84 -12.53 -9.30 -27.81
CA ASP A 84 -12.44 -10.12 -29.02
C ASP A 84 -12.26 -11.60 -28.64
N LYS A 85 -11.84 -12.43 -29.62
CA LYS A 85 -11.65 -13.89 -29.42
C LYS A 85 -10.52 -14.22 -28.45
N GLU A 86 -9.54 -13.32 -28.30
CA GLU A 86 -8.30 -13.57 -27.55
C GLU A 86 -8.14 -12.67 -26.34
N THR A 87 -8.85 -11.54 -26.26
CA THR A 87 -8.70 -10.51 -25.25
C THR A 87 -9.94 -10.34 -24.38
N ALA A 88 -9.74 -10.27 -23.08
CA ALA A 88 -10.79 -9.90 -22.12
C ALA A 88 -10.30 -8.84 -21.12
N ILE A 89 -11.23 -8.04 -20.61
CA ILE A 89 -11.00 -7.03 -19.57
C ILE A 89 -11.56 -7.53 -18.25
N PHE A 90 -10.78 -7.37 -17.17
CA PHE A 90 -11.19 -7.60 -15.79
C PHE A 90 -11.24 -6.26 -15.04
N PRO A 91 -12.44 -5.71 -14.77
CA PRO A 91 -12.59 -4.37 -14.20
C PRO A 91 -12.55 -4.39 -12.67
N LEU A 92 -11.39 -4.60 -12.06
CA LEU A 92 -11.25 -4.69 -10.59
C LEU A 92 -11.57 -3.38 -9.87
N CYS A 93 -11.31 -2.22 -10.49
CA CYS A 93 -11.64 -0.93 -9.91
C CYS A 93 -13.16 -0.71 -9.78
N GLU A 94 -13.97 -1.34 -10.63
CA GLU A 94 -15.43 -1.22 -10.62
C GLU A 94 -16.09 -2.13 -9.56
N ALA A 95 -15.36 -3.05 -8.95
CA ALA A 95 -15.92 -4.01 -7.98
C ALA A 95 -16.63 -3.33 -6.79
N ALA A 96 -16.23 -2.11 -6.45
CA ALA A 96 -16.81 -1.34 -5.36
C ALA A 96 -17.85 -0.30 -5.80
N ASN A 97 -18.14 -0.19 -7.10
CA ASN A 97 -19.05 0.82 -7.65
C ASN A 97 -20.42 0.24 -8.00
N ASN A 98 -21.43 1.09 -7.98
CA ASN A 98 -22.74 0.86 -8.59
C ASN A 98 -22.67 1.13 -10.11
N PRO A 99 -23.66 0.70 -10.89
CA PRO A 99 -23.71 0.99 -12.33
C PRO A 99 -23.69 2.49 -12.69
N ASP A 100 -24.16 3.35 -11.80
CA ASP A 100 -24.15 4.81 -11.95
C ASP A 100 -22.78 5.45 -11.54
N GLY A 101 -21.79 4.63 -11.23
CA GLY A 101 -20.47 5.07 -10.78
C GLY A 101 -20.40 5.46 -9.30
N THR A 102 -21.51 5.45 -8.57
CA THR A 102 -21.48 5.74 -7.13
C THR A 102 -20.86 4.60 -6.33
N PHE A 103 -20.21 4.95 -5.21
CA PHE A 103 -19.56 3.96 -4.36
C PHE A 103 -20.59 3.14 -3.55
N LYS A 104 -20.47 1.81 -3.60
CA LYS A 104 -21.38 0.86 -2.88
C LYS A 104 -21.26 0.88 -1.35
N GLY A 105 -20.29 1.60 -0.81
CA GLY A 105 -19.96 1.54 0.62
C GLY A 105 -19.31 0.22 1.03
N GLY A 106 -18.82 0.17 2.27
CA GLY A 106 -18.17 -1.02 2.85
C GLY A 106 -16.72 -1.24 2.38
N PRO A 107 -16.10 -2.38 2.75
CA PRO A 107 -14.67 -2.60 2.56
C PRO A 107 -14.34 -2.87 1.07
N ILE A 108 -13.77 -1.88 0.39
CA ILE A 108 -13.40 -1.95 -1.05
C ILE A 108 -12.53 -3.18 -1.34
N MET A 109 -11.54 -3.44 -0.48
CA MET A 109 -10.58 -4.52 -0.72
C MET A 109 -11.27 -5.89 -0.72
N GLY A 110 -12.14 -6.16 0.23
CA GLY A 110 -12.91 -7.41 0.25
C GLY A 110 -13.83 -7.58 -0.97
N LYS A 111 -14.38 -6.48 -1.50
CA LYS A 111 -15.25 -6.52 -2.67
C LYS A 111 -14.54 -6.97 -3.94
N LYS A 112 -13.25 -6.64 -4.12
CA LYS A 112 -12.48 -7.10 -5.28
C LYS A 112 -12.49 -8.62 -5.43
N TYR A 113 -12.41 -9.34 -4.33
CA TYR A 113 -12.48 -10.80 -4.33
C TYR A 113 -13.89 -11.33 -4.41
N SER A 114 -14.79 -10.82 -3.56
CA SER A 114 -16.17 -11.30 -3.48
C SER A 114 -16.96 -11.10 -4.78
N THR A 115 -16.77 -9.97 -5.46
CA THR A 115 -17.39 -9.66 -6.75
C THR A 115 -17.11 -10.74 -7.79
N PHE A 116 -15.87 -11.22 -7.86
CA PHE A 116 -15.47 -12.26 -8.80
C PHE A 116 -15.52 -13.66 -8.20
N LYS A 117 -16.12 -13.84 -7.02
CA LYS A 117 -16.26 -15.12 -6.30
C LYS A 117 -14.91 -15.82 -6.06
N LEU A 118 -13.87 -15.04 -5.78
CA LEU A 118 -12.51 -15.51 -5.55
C LEU A 118 -12.18 -15.53 -4.06
N SER A 119 -11.30 -16.46 -3.66
CA SER A 119 -10.79 -16.52 -2.29
C SER A 119 -9.64 -15.54 -2.09
N GLN A 120 -9.72 -14.76 -1.00
CA GLN A 120 -8.63 -13.87 -0.57
C GLN A 120 -7.58 -14.57 0.31
N ASN A 121 -7.74 -15.86 0.62
CA ASN A 121 -6.79 -16.56 1.48
C ASN A 121 -5.39 -16.60 0.86
N ASN A 122 -4.37 -16.36 1.68
CA ASN A 122 -2.96 -16.38 1.27
C ASN A 122 -2.64 -15.39 0.11
N TRP A 123 -3.34 -14.26 0.06
CA TRP A 123 -3.09 -13.21 -0.96
C TRP A 123 -1.63 -12.71 -0.92
N GLN A 124 -1.00 -12.75 0.25
CA GLN A 124 0.39 -12.33 0.46
C GLN A 124 1.38 -13.15 -0.39
N ASP A 125 1.08 -14.43 -0.64
CA ASP A 125 1.96 -15.33 -1.40
C ASP A 125 2.15 -14.90 -2.87
N SER A 126 1.22 -14.11 -3.39
CA SER A 126 1.28 -13.59 -4.75
C SER A 126 2.11 -12.32 -4.86
N ILE A 127 2.49 -11.70 -3.74
CA ILE A 127 3.36 -10.52 -3.73
C ILE A 127 4.81 -11.00 -3.70
N LYS A 128 5.50 -10.84 -4.83
CA LYS A 128 6.90 -11.21 -5.00
C LYS A 128 7.74 -9.95 -5.20
N ILE A 129 8.33 -9.45 -4.11
CA ILE A 129 9.17 -8.25 -4.15
C ILE A 129 10.60 -8.65 -4.51
N THR A 130 11.10 -8.13 -5.61
CA THR A 130 12.52 -8.19 -5.96
C THR A 130 13.24 -7.08 -5.20
N ARG A 131 14.02 -7.45 -4.19
CA ARG A 131 14.73 -6.48 -3.35
C ARG A 131 15.90 -5.83 -4.11
N ASN A 132 16.21 -4.58 -3.76
CA ASN A 132 17.42 -3.89 -4.19
C ASN A 132 18.33 -3.64 -2.97
N PRO A 133 19.25 -4.60 -2.64
CA PRO A 133 20.07 -4.49 -1.45
C PRO A 133 20.99 -3.26 -1.44
N GLU A 134 21.41 -2.77 -2.60
CA GLU A 134 22.27 -1.58 -2.71
C GLU A 134 21.52 -0.34 -2.24
N LYS A 135 20.33 -0.08 -2.80
CA LYS A 135 19.47 1.05 -2.39
C LYS A 135 19.00 0.92 -0.95
N GLU A 136 18.62 -0.28 -0.52
CA GLU A 136 18.23 -0.52 0.87
C GLU A 136 19.38 -0.22 1.86
N ASN A 137 20.60 -0.65 1.52
CA ASN A 137 21.78 -0.40 2.35
C ASN A 137 22.17 1.09 2.33
N GLU A 138 22.12 1.71 1.16
CA GLU A 138 22.37 3.15 1.03
C GLU A 138 21.38 3.95 1.90
N LEU A 139 20.08 3.66 1.78
CA LEU A 139 19.06 4.30 2.60
C LEU A 139 19.33 4.09 4.09
N PHE A 140 19.55 2.84 4.50
CA PHE A 140 19.69 2.47 5.91
C PHE A 140 20.96 3.05 6.54
N TYR A 141 22.14 2.79 5.93
CA TYR A 141 23.43 3.15 6.53
C TYR A 141 23.88 4.57 6.20
N ASN A 142 23.64 5.02 4.94
CA ASN A 142 24.22 6.26 4.46
C ASN A 142 23.29 7.46 4.62
N ILE A 143 22.00 7.30 4.33
CA ILE A 143 21.03 8.39 4.41
C ILE A 143 20.48 8.51 5.83
N LEU A 144 19.93 7.42 6.37
CA LEU A 144 19.34 7.41 7.70
C LEU A 144 20.38 7.29 8.83
N LYS A 145 21.64 6.99 8.50
CA LYS A 145 22.74 6.81 9.47
C LYS A 145 22.40 5.81 10.60
N LEU A 146 21.61 4.79 10.27
CA LEU A 146 21.27 3.70 11.17
C LEU A 146 22.39 2.65 11.16
N ASN A 147 22.38 1.75 12.11
CA ASN A 147 23.23 0.57 12.15
C ASN A 147 22.44 -0.61 12.75
N ASP A 148 22.95 -1.82 12.60
CA ASP A 148 22.26 -3.05 12.99
C ASP A 148 22.04 -3.20 14.51
N LYS A 149 22.68 -2.36 15.33
CA LYS A 149 22.53 -2.35 16.79
C LYS A 149 21.59 -1.24 17.27
N CYS A 150 21.31 -0.26 16.44
CA CYS A 150 20.46 0.88 16.78
C CYS A 150 19.03 0.41 17.05
N LYS A 151 18.53 0.69 18.24
CA LYS A 151 17.15 0.43 18.62
C LYS A 151 16.30 1.65 18.27
N TYR A 152 15.50 1.58 17.22
CA TYR A 152 14.71 2.71 16.73
C TYR A 152 13.24 2.36 16.49
N ILE A 153 12.43 3.40 16.44
CA ILE A 153 11.05 3.36 16.00
C ILE A 153 10.99 3.73 14.52
N PHE A 154 10.27 2.95 13.72
CA PHE A 154 9.86 3.37 12.38
C PHE A 154 8.43 3.90 12.42
N ALA A 155 8.24 5.12 11.93
CA ALA A 155 6.95 5.79 11.87
C ALA A 155 6.64 6.26 10.45
N HIS A 156 5.51 5.82 9.87
CA HIS A 156 5.07 6.24 8.55
C HIS A 156 3.68 6.87 8.62
N LYS A 157 3.63 8.16 8.35
CA LYS A 157 2.40 8.98 8.45
C LYS A 157 1.92 9.55 7.12
N VAL A 158 2.76 9.47 6.06
CA VAL A 158 2.46 10.09 4.78
C VAL A 158 1.62 9.15 3.92
N TYR A 159 0.58 9.67 3.29
CA TYR A 159 -0.25 8.92 2.36
C TYR A 159 -0.68 9.79 1.18
N SER A 160 -1.02 9.18 0.06
CA SER A 160 -1.65 9.83 -1.08
C SER A 160 -3.05 9.27 -1.31
N THR A 161 -3.96 10.14 -1.70
CA THR A 161 -5.24 9.72 -2.27
C THR A 161 -5.20 9.92 -3.78
N PRO A 162 -5.52 8.89 -4.59
CA PRO A 162 -5.43 8.99 -6.06
C PRO A 162 -6.23 10.15 -6.63
N SER A 163 -7.35 10.53 -6.00
CA SER A 163 -8.23 11.59 -6.47
C SER A 163 -7.66 13.00 -6.40
N HIS A 164 -6.58 13.23 -5.67
CA HIS A 164 -6.06 14.58 -5.42
C HIS A 164 -4.59 14.78 -5.78
N GLY A 165 -3.83 13.73 -6.08
CA GLY A 165 -2.41 13.82 -6.43
C GLY A 165 -1.52 14.48 -5.36
N LEU A 166 -2.06 14.77 -4.18
CA LEU A 166 -1.37 15.44 -3.08
C LEU A 166 -0.98 14.44 -2.01
N LEU A 167 0.25 14.55 -1.55
CA LEU A 167 0.67 13.86 -0.34
C LEU A 167 0.00 14.52 0.87
N GLN A 168 -0.56 13.70 1.72
CA GLN A 168 -1.22 14.09 2.96
C GLN A 168 -0.48 13.48 4.14
N SER A 169 -0.55 14.12 5.29
CA SER A 169 -0.04 13.56 6.54
C SER A 169 -1.21 13.06 7.38
N GLY A 170 -1.18 11.78 7.72
CA GLY A 170 -2.07 11.22 8.72
C GLY A 170 -1.66 11.61 10.14
N PHE A 171 -2.15 10.86 11.12
CA PHE A 171 -1.77 11.08 12.51
C PHE A 171 -0.25 11.04 12.67
N MET A 172 0.29 11.97 13.48
CA MET A 172 1.71 12.04 13.77
C MET A 172 2.00 11.04 14.89
N PRO A 173 2.80 9.98 14.67
CA PRO A 173 3.14 9.06 15.74
C PRO A 173 3.79 9.72 16.96
N GLU A 174 4.51 10.81 16.76
CA GLU A 174 5.07 11.62 17.82
C GLU A 174 4.02 12.17 18.80
N ASP A 175 2.78 12.39 18.35
CA ASP A 175 1.66 12.81 19.21
C ASP A 175 1.24 11.69 20.17
N PHE A 176 1.59 10.44 19.85
CA PHE A 176 1.24 9.24 20.61
C PHE A 176 2.42 8.58 21.34
N LEU A 177 3.62 9.10 21.14
CA LEU A 177 4.86 8.52 21.67
C LEU A 177 5.67 9.48 22.56
N PRO A 178 5.03 10.23 23.49
CA PRO A 178 5.78 11.11 24.37
C PRO A 178 6.79 10.29 25.20
N GLY A 179 8.06 10.71 25.18
CA GLY A 179 9.12 10.05 25.94
C GLY A 179 9.69 8.78 25.28
N TRP A 180 9.56 8.65 23.95
CA TRP A 180 10.15 7.55 23.19
C TRP A 180 11.68 7.44 23.43
N GLU A 181 12.35 8.55 23.68
CA GLU A 181 13.80 8.66 23.94
C GLU A 181 14.26 7.81 25.12
N LYS A 182 13.34 7.46 26.04
CA LYS A 182 13.69 6.59 27.18
C LYS A 182 14.05 5.16 26.78
N ASN A 183 13.51 4.69 25.65
CA ASN A 183 13.57 3.29 25.25
C ASN A 183 14.23 3.06 23.89
N TYR A 184 14.42 4.11 23.08
CA TYR A 184 14.90 4.03 21.70
C TYR A 184 15.96 5.09 21.43
N GLU A 185 16.91 4.78 20.54
CA GLU A 185 18.01 5.66 20.18
C GLU A 185 17.63 6.63 19.06
N ALA A 186 16.63 6.27 18.24
CA ALA A 186 16.13 7.10 17.17
C ALA A 186 14.64 6.90 16.90
N LEU A 187 13.99 7.95 16.41
CA LEU A 187 12.70 7.92 15.75
C LEU A 187 12.89 8.25 14.27
N VAL A 188 12.55 7.29 13.40
CA VAL A 188 12.66 7.43 11.94
C VAL A 188 11.27 7.66 11.38
N THR A 189 10.96 8.88 11.00
CA THR A 189 9.73 9.22 10.31
C THR A 189 10.01 9.28 8.82
N GLY A 190 9.43 8.36 8.06
CA GLY A 190 9.77 8.24 6.64
C GLY A 190 8.79 7.43 5.81
N GLY A 191 9.29 6.88 4.73
CA GLY A 191 8.54 6.05 3.78
C GLY A 191 8.36 6.70 2.41
N CYS A 192 8.72 7.99 2.27
CA CYS A 192 8.77 8.72 1.00
C CYS A 192 10.03 9.57 0.98
N LEU A 193 10.96 9.24 0.12
CA LEU A 193 12.19 10.00 -0.12
C LEU A 193 12.43 10.04 -1.63
N GLU A 194 12.78 11.21 -2.15
CA GLU A 194 13.15 11.35 -3.56
C GLU A 194 14.31 10.43 -3.93
N GLY A 195 14.19 9.72 -5.04
CA GLY A 195 15.17 8.73 -5.49
C GLY A 195 15.01 7.33 -4.89
N TYR A 196 14.12 7.15 -3.92
CA TYR A 196 13.84 5.85 -3.28
C TYR A 196 12.38 5.44 -3.44
N SER A 197 12.19 4.20 -3.83
CA SER A 197 10.86 3.56 -3.84
C SER A 197 10.40 3.23 -2.42
N VAL A 198 9.09 3.08 -2.24
CA VAL A 198 8.54 2.53 -1.00
C VAL A 198 9.09 1.12 -0.66
N PHE A 199 9.52 0.38 -1.68
CA PHE A 199 10.12 -0.95 -1.52
C PHE A 199 11.56 -0.89 -0.96
N ASP A 200 12.29 0.19 -1.15
CA ASP A 200 13.65 0.38 -0.60
C ASP A 200 13.64 0.56 0.92
N TRP A 201 12.47 0.81 1.53
CA TRP A 201 12.32 0.93 2.97
C TRP A 201 12.23 -0.41 3.70
N ILE A 202 12.21 -1.54 2.99
CA ILE A 202 12.03 -2.87 3.59
C ILE A 202 13.09 -3.15 4.65
N LYS A 203 14.37 -2.87 4.40
CA LYS A 203 15.42 -3.04 5.40
C LYS A 203 15.20 -2.20 6.65
N VAL A 204 14.74 -0.96 6.49
CA VAL A 204 14.41 -0.07 7.61
C VAL A 204 13.25 -0.65 8.42
N ILE A 205 12.22 -1.15 7.76
CA ILE A 205 11.06 -1.77 8.42
C ILE A 205 11.47 -3.03 9.17
N GLU A 206 12.23 -3.91 8.52
CA GLU A 206 12.66 -5.19 9.09
C GLU A 206 13.55 -5.08 10.33
N ASN A 207 14.28 -3.97 10.49
CA ASN A 207 15.19 -3.76 11.61
C ASN A 207 14.64 -2.79 12.67
N ALA A 208 13.45 -2.27 12.48
CA ALA A 208 12.79 -1.45 13.48
C ALA A 208 12.43 -2.26 14.75
N ALA A 209 12.65 -1.67 15.91
CA ALA A 209 12.26 -2.27 17.19
C ALA A 209 10.79 -2.02 17.53
N ASP A 210 10.20 -0.99 16.98
CA ASP A 210 8.76 -0.67 17.07
C ASP A 210 8.29 -0.04 15.77
N ILE A 211 7.03 -0.30 15.37
CA ILE A 211 6.49 0.14 14.07
C ILE A 211 5.15 0.80 14.26
N HIS A 212 5.04 2.04 13.78
CA HIS A 212 3.83 2.83 13.77
C HIS A 212 3.53 3.31 12.36
N VAL A 213 2.38 2.95 11.80
CA VAL A 213 2.03 3.32 10.42
C VAL A 213 0.58 3.74 10.31
N VAL A 214 0.29 4.64 9.38
CA VAL A 214 -1.08 4.85 8.93
C VAL A 214 -1.43 3.85 7.84
N SER A 215 -2.73 3.66 7.61
CA SER A 215 -3.25 2.71 6.61
C SER A 215 -2.83 3.12 5.18
N THR A 216 -1.75 2.54 4.67
CA THR A 216 -1.15 2.80 3.35
C THR A 216 -0.71 1.52 2.65
N SER A 217 -0.02 1.65 1.51
CA SER A 217 0.61 0.54 0.79
C SER A 217 1.62 -0.26 1.63
N LEU A 218 2.25 0.37 2.63
CA LEU A 218 3.17 -0.33 3.54
C LEU A 218 2.50 -1.49 4.29
N PHE A 219 1.19 -1.41 4.56
CA PHE A 219 0.45 -2.52 5.13
C PHE A 219 0.62 -3.80 4.30
N TYR A 220 0.46 -3.70 2.98
CA TYR A 220 0.55 -4.84 2.07
C TYR A 220 1.98 -5.33 1.89
N ILE A 221 2.94 -4.41 1.87
CA ILE A 221 4.37 -4.73 1.80
C ILE A 221 4.77 -5.52 3.06
N MET A 222 4.47 -5.00 4.25
CA MET A 222 4.80 -5.67 5.52
C MET A 222 4.15 -7.05 5.64
N GLU A 223 2.90 -7.20 5.19
CA GLU A 223 2.21 -8.50 5.17
C GLU A 223 2.87 -9.52 4.24
N SER A 224 3.58 -9.07 3.20
CA SER A 224 4.27 -9.95 2.26
C SER A 224 5.67 -10.39 2.71
N LEU A 225 6.21 -9.79 3.79
CA LEU A 225 7.53 -10.14 4.29
C LEU A 225 7.53 -11.48 5.02
N ASP A 226 8.54 -12.30 4.76
CA ASP A 226 8.75 -13.56 5.47
C ASP A 226 9.22 -13.33 6.92
N LYS A 227 9.98 -12.24 7.14
CA LYS A 227 10.43 -11.86 8.47
C LYS A 227 9.26 -11.47 9.36
N LYS A 228 9.19 -12.07 10.54
CA LYS A 228 8.24 -11.64 11.57
C LYS A 228 8.68 -10.30 12.14
N LEU A 229 7.82 -9.33 11.98
CA LEU A 229 7.99 -7.99 12.49
C LEU A 229 7.54 -7.90 13.97
N PRO A 230 7.99 -6.89 14.73
CA PRO A 230 7.38 -6.58 16.02
C PRO A 230 5.88 -6.29 15.85
N GLU A 231 5.15 -6.14 16.94
CA GLU A 231 3.74 -5.75 16.86
C GLU A 231 3.61 -4.38 16.16
N ILE A 232 2.88 -4.36 15.04
CA ILE A 232 2.71 -3.17 14.21
C ILE A 232 1.47 -2.40 14.67
N LYS A 233 1.64 -1.15 15.07
CA LYS A 233 0.52 -0.27 15.40
C LYS A 233 0.07 0.46 14.15
N ILE A 234 -1.19 0.25 13.76
CA ILE A 234 -1.77 0.86 12.55
C ILE A 234 -2.88 1.84 12.94
N TYR A 235 -2.81 3.04 12.38
CA TYR A 235 -3.69 4.17 12.65
C TYR A 235 -4.54 4.51 11.42
N ASN A 236 -5.67 5.19 11.66
CA ASN A 236 -6.43 5.80 10.58
C ASN A 236 -5.58 6.87 9.88
N ARG A 237 -5.68 6.91 8.56
CA ARG A 237 -5.00 7.95 7.77
C ARG A 237 -5.76 9.28 7.74
N ASP A 238 -7.11 9.22 7.83
CA ASP A 238 -7.99 10.39 7.82
C ASP A 238 -9.30 10.08 8.58
N HIS A 239 -10.17 11.07 8.69
CA HIS A 239 -11.47 10.94 9.37
C HIS A 239 -12.47 10.05 8.63
N TYR A 240 -12.31 9.89 7.31
CA TYR A 240 -13.25 9.19 6.44
C TYR A 240 -12.85 7.75 6.20
N THR A 241 -11.55 7.47 6.26
CA THR A 241 -11.01 6.14 6.00
C THR A 241 -10.77 5.43 7.32
N ASN A 242 -11.82 4.86 7.88
CA ASN A 242 -11.68 4.04 9.06
C ASN A 242 -10.91 2.74 8.75
N LEU A 243 -10.26 2.17 9.76
CA LEU A 243 -9.56 0.89 9.66
C LEU A 243 -10.50 -0.28 9.30
N GLY A 244 -11.80 -0.06 9.32
CA GLY A 244 -12.83 -1.03 8.92
C GLY A 244 -12.62 -1.59 7.52
N GLN A 245 -11.99 -0.84 6.62
CA GLN A 245 -11.60 -1.36 5.30
C GLN A 245 -10.56 -2.50 5.40
N LEU A 246 -9.72 -2.50 6.43
CA LEU A 246 -8.72 -3.54 6.67
C LEU A 246 -9.26 -4.66 7.57
N TYR A 247 -10.34 -4.44 8.31
CA TYR A 247 -10.89 -5.44 9.22
C TYR A 247 -11.37 -6.70 8.51
N CYS A 248 -11.85 -6.58 7.27
CA CYS A 248 -12.22 -7.75 6.48
C CYS A 248 -11.03 -8.68 6.18
N MET A 249 -9.80 -8.16 6.31
CA MET A 249 -8.57 -8.90 6.05
C MET A 249 -7.99 -9.54 7.31
N LYS A 250 -8.43 -9.14 8.53
CA LYS A 250 -7.89 -9.64 9.81
C LYS A 250 -7.70 -11.15 9.87
N PRO A 251 -8.65 -11.99 9.41
CA PRO A 251 -8.49 -13.44 9.48
C PRO A 251 -7.35 -14.00 8.61
N THR A 252 -6.84 -13.21 7.66
CA THR A 252 -5.81 -13.64 6.71
C THR A 252 -4.45 -13.00 6.95
N LEU A 253 -4.31 -12.17 7.99
CA LEU A 253 -3.07 -11.45 8.26
C LEU A 253 -1.98 -12.37 8.83
N ARG A 254 -0.74 -12.13 8.41
CA ARG A 254 0.45 -12.89 8.82
C ARG A 254 1.25 -12.22 9.91
N GLN A 255 1.31 -10.88 9.88
CA GLN A 255 1.98 -10.07 10.89
C GLN A 255 1.06 -9.82 12.08
N LYS A 256 1.64 -9.41 13.22
CA LYS A 256 0.87 -9.05 14.41
C LYS A 256 0.50 -7.57 14.35
N TRP A 257 -0.77 -7.28 14.10
CA TRP A 257 -1.29 -5.92 13.97
C TRP A 257 -2.10 -5.49 15.20
N ASN A 258 -1.82 -4.30 15.66
CA ASN A 258 -2.60 -3.60 16.68
C ASN A 258 -3.31 -2.41 16.02
N PHE A 259 -4.61 -2.57 15.78
CA PHE A 259 -5.45 -1.56 15.13
C PHE A 259 -5.82 -0.50 16.16
N GLN A 260 -5.20 0.67 16.04
CA GLN A 260 -5.46 1.82 16.89
C GLN A 260 -6.66 2.58 16.34
N GLU A 261 -7.83 2.38 16.94
CA GLU A 261 -9.00 3.18 16.62
C GLU A 261 -8.73 4.63 17.07
N ALA A 262 -8.94 5.58 16.17
CA ALA A 262 -8.77 6.98 16.49
C ALA A 262 -9.67 7.28 17.72
N MET A 263 -9.08 7.77 18.78
CA MET A 263 -9.88 8.31 19.87
C MET A 263 -10.68 9.49 19.33
N GLU A 264 -11.98 9.35 19.22
CA GLU A 264 -12.93 10.35 18.72
C GLU A 264 -12.82 11.73 19.41
N ARG A 265 -11.97 11.87 20.42
CA ARG A 265 -11.99 12.96 21.38
C ARG A 265 -11.14 14.18 21.05
N HIS A 266 -10.33 14.19 19.98
CA HIS A 266 -9.39 15.32 19.77
C HIS A 266 -9.51 16.06 18.45
N TYR A 267 -10.51 15.81 17.61
CA TYR A 267 -10.60 16.44 16.30
C TYR A 267 -11.83 17.33 16.08
N HIS A 268 -12.13 18.20 17.06
CA HIS A 268 -12.97 19.36 16.82
C HIS A 268 -12.11 20.62 16.64
N GLY A 269 -11.39 20.70 15.55
CA GLY A 269 -10.69 21.94 15.22
C GLY A 269 -9.62 21.79 14.13
N ASN A 270 -9.86 22.40 13.00
CA ASN A 270 -8.90 22.74 11.94
C ASN A 270 -8.01 21.60 11.41
N THR A 271 -8.58 20.76 10.58
CA THR A 271 -7.81 19.98 9.62
C THR A 271 -7.33 20.87 8.49
N GLU A 272 -6.32 21.71 8.71
CA GLU A 272 -5.48 22.16 7.61
C GLU A 272 -4.80 20.92 7.03
N LEU A 273 -5.15 20.58 5.79
CA LEU A 273 -4.44 19.59 4.98
C LEU A 273 -2.97 20.02 4.92
N ARG A 274 -2.14 19.48 5.79
CA ARG A 274 -0.71 19.76 5.77
C ARG A 274 -0.16 19.11 4.53
N LYS A 275 0.25 19.91 3.56
CA LYS A 275 1.02 19.45 2.41
C LYS A 275 2.31 18.82 2.92
N ALA A 276 2.41 17.50 2.85
CA ALA A 276 3.67 16.82 3.09
C ALA A 276 4.55 16.99 1.85
N SER A 277 5.78 17.44 2.00
CA SER A 277 6.76 17.40 0.93
C SER A 277 7.41 16.01 0.87
N HIS A 278 7.85 15.59 -0.31
CA HIS A 278 8.57 14.31 -0.52
C HIS A 278 9.87 14.22 0.30
N ASN A 279 10.36 15.32 0.85
CA ASN A 279 11.65 15.43 1.51
C ASN A 279 11.57 15.51 3.05
N ASN A 280 10.42 15.27 3.65
CA ASN A 280 10.30 15.31 5.12
C ASN A 280 10.64 13.96 5.74
N ILE A 281 11.93 13.59 5.69
CA ILE A 281 12.47 12.61 6.63
C ILE A 281 12.90 13.38 7.87
N ILE A 282 12.29 13.07 8.99
CA ILE A 282 12.75 13.53 10.29
C ILE A 282 13.42 12.35 10.96
N ILE A 283 14.72 12.48 11.24
CA ILE A 283 15.44 11.56 12.11
C ILE A 283 15.71 12.32 13.39
N GLU A 284 14.94 12.03 14.41
CA GLU A 284 15.20 12.51 15.74
C GLU A 284 16.09 11.50 16.45
N ARG A 285 17.23 11.95 16.97
CA ARG A 285 18.15 11.13 17.77
C ARG A 285 18.13 11.65 19.20
N GLN A 286 18.35 10.75 20.15
CA GLN A 286 18.70 11.17 21.51
C GLN A 286 19.87 12.13 21.43
N GLN A 287 19.74 13.32 21.99
CA GLN A 287 20.88 14.17 22.28
C GLN A 287 21.79 13.36 23.20
N THR A 288 22.96 12.96 22.68
CA THR A 288 24.01 12.42 23.53
C THR A 288 24.31 13.48 24.58
N LYS A 289 23.87 13.25 25.82
CA LYS A 289 24.40 14.02 26.95
C LYS A 289 25.89 13.81 26.88
N SER A 290 26.62 14.85 26.54
CA SER A 290 28.05 14.88 26.74
C SER A 290 28.26 14.73 28.24
N PHE A 291 28.69 13.55 28.67
CA PHE A 291 29.31 13.38 29.97
C PHE A 291 30.66 14.03 29.88
N ASN A 292 30.66 15.36 30.00
CA ASN A 292 31.82 16.14 30.44
C ASN A 292 31.36 16.72 31.77
N ASP A 293 31.62 15.99 32.81
CA ASP A 293 32.08 16.50 34.13
C ASP A 293 32.55 15.28 34.94
#